data_bf062ce32e2f5017e449c6f5b3473fa0
#
_entry.id   bf062ce32e2f5017e449c6f5b3473fa0
#
_cell.length_a   1.000
_cell.length_b   1.000
_cell.length_c   1.000
_cell.angle_alpha   90.00
_cell.angle_beta   90.00
_cell.angle_gamma   90.00
#
_symmetry.space_group_name_H-M   'P 1'
#
loop_
_entity.id
_entity.type
_entity.pdbx_description
1 polymer ?
#
loop_
_entity_poly.entity_id
_entity_poly.type
_entity_poly.pdbx_seq_one_letter_code
_entity_poly.pdbx_strand_id
1 'polypeptide(L)'
;MLHENYPSHISELMELIEKNYIEEFSETIDRCEVLEQYAYEVDSNELRAYCQYYKGVSYYLQSQLNKSYNMLAGCLDLLRETGQCELLGKAYNALGNIASFQGELSLAVDYFFTGLRFCKEHQFTGQTYRIINNIADMYMTFGEYQLAVEQLEVCIEGLTESPTVNTIILGNLAYCYLHLGQPDKAEHYLKQVISSHGDNLSDRCSLLFLEMFFYYSKGDIAKCNEIIETLRAIDISTVIYDFLNELNHHAHLLLAMERYDALEELFSTMDKHFESLSARENLCKLRLEYYQKIGAEQEYLQQTAEFYNISKQREMQRRQLAIRNIVTRSSLENELDNRAKTEQDICILRERSEKDALTGIKNRFKLNEVSEAAFQRAYIGGTKLGVELLDIDCYKEYNDHYGHQAGDDCLVAIARVLQELEQHEGIHVGRYGGDEFMIIYEGYSREEILAFATEIKEKISNLQVEHKYSHVAPYVTVSQGIFVKVPEGTNRLWDFTYCADFSLYYIKRKNRNDFFISTTVQEIKDFAGDDSRFA
;
A
#
# COMPACT_ATOMS: atom_id res chain seq x y z
N MET A 1 -0.76 18.64 -2.52
CA MET A 1 -1.47 18.43 -1.23
C MET A 1 -2.89 17.97 -1.52
N LEU A 2 -3.52 17.18 -0.64
CA LEU A 2 -4.88 16.63 -0.87
C LEU A 2 -5.90 17.75 -1.15
N HIS A 3 -5.74 18.90 -0.51
CA HIS A 3 -6.64 20.06 -0.60
C HIS A 3 -6.83 20.61 -2.02
N GLU A 4 -5.81 20.57 -2.87
CA GLU A 4 -5.83 21.17 -4.22
C GLU A 4 -6.78 20.45 -5.19
N ASN A 5 -7.24 19.25 -4.83
CA ASN A 5 -8.09 18.41 -5.67
C ASN A 5 -9.59 18.63 -5.45
N TYR A 6 -9.98 19.48 -4.49
CA TYR A 6 -11.37 19.64 -4.08
C TYR A 6 -11.85 21.10 -4.20
N PRO A 7 -13.18 21.36 -4.22
CA PRO A 7 -13.74 22.71 -4.20
C PRO A 7 -13.28 23.52 -2.99
N SER A 8 -13.18 24.86 -3.10
CA SER A 8 -12.63 25.73 -2.07
C SER A 8 -13.26 25.56 -0.68
N HIS A 9 -14.59 25.39 -0.60
CA HIS A 9 -15.29 25.20 0.67
C HIS A 9 -14.94 23.86 1.35
N ILE A 10 -14.61 22.83 0.58
CA ILE A 10 -14.13 21.53 1.10
C ILE A 10 -12.68 21.67 1.57
N SER A 11 -11.84 22.33 0.78
CA SER A 11 -10.44 22.60 1.13
C SER A 11 -10.33 23.43 2.42
N GLU A 12 -11.15 24.47 2.56
CA GLU A 12 -11.23 25.30 3.79
C GLU A 12 -11.67 24.47 5.01
N LEU A 13 -12.62 23.53 4.83
CA LEU A 13 -13.05 22.64 5.90
C LEU A 13 -11.93 21.68 6.32
N MET A 14 -11.17 21.15 5.37
CA MET A 14 -10.01 20.29 5.65
C MET A 14 -8.91 21.06 6.39
N GLU A 15 -8.57 22.27 5.95
CA GLU A 15 -7.60 23.14 6.64
C GLU A 15 -8.03 23.44 8.09
N LEU A 16 -9.31 23.70 8.30
CA LEU A 16 -9.86 23.94 9.65
C LEU A 16 -9.74 22.69 10.54
N ILE A 17 -9.98 21.50 9.99
CA ILE A 17 -9.79 20.22 10.68
C ILE A 17 -8.30 20.06 11.07
N GLU A 18 -7.39 20.24 10.12
CA GLU A 18 -5.94 20.07 10.35
C GLU A 18 -5.37 21.04 11.37
N LYS A 19 -5.90 22.26 11.40
CA LYS A 19 -5.45 23.29 12.32
C LYS A 19 -5.90 23.03 13.76
N ASN A 20 -7.13 22.53 13.94
CA ASN A 20 -7.80 22.59 15.25
C ASN A 20 -8.07 21.20 15.87
N TYR A 21 -7.71 20.08 15.23
CA TYR A 21 -8.09 18.72 15.67
C TYR A 21 -7.57 18.34 17.07
N ILE A 22 -6.53 18.99 17.56
CA ILE A 22 -5.96 18.75 18.89
C ILE A 22 -6.75 19.50 19.97
N GLU A 23 -7.22 20.71 19.67
CA GLU A 23 -7.89 21.58 20.64
C GLU A 23 -9.41 21.43 20.61
N GLU A 24 -9.97 21.24 19.40
CA GLU A 24 -11.42 21.18 19.13
C GLU A 24 -11.84 19.77 18.67
N PHE A 25 -11.47 18.74 19.44
CA PHE A 25 -11.66 17.35 19.01
C PHE A 25 -13.14 16.95 18.80
N SER A 26 -14.09 17.52 19.55
CA SER A 26 -15.52 17.27 19.34
C SER A 26 -16.02 17.88 18.04
N GLU A 27 -15.72 19.14 17.82
CA GLU A 27 -16.05 19.88 16.59
C GLU A 27 -15.36 19.27 15.37
N THR A 28 -14.18 18.71 15.54
CA THR A 28 -13.45 17.98 14.49
C THR A 28 -14.22 16.74 14.03
N ILE A 29 -14.82 15.99 14.94
CA ILE A 29 -15.68 14.86 14.60
C ILE A 29 -16.88 15.31 13.77
N ASP A 30 -17.58 16.38 14.21
CA ASP A 30 -18.74 16.93 13.50
C ASP A 30 -18.36 17.41 12.09
N ARG A 31 -17.23 18.11 11.95
CA ARG A 31 -16.68 18.56 10.65
C ARG A 31 -16.33 17.38 9.74
N CYS A 32 -15.75 16.32 10.31
CA CYS A 32 -15.47 15.11 9.56
C CYS A 32 -16.74 14.39 9.09
N GLU A 33 -17.86 14.44 9.85
CA GLU A 33 -19.14 13.88 9.42
C GLU A 33 -19.71 14.62 8.21
N VAL A 34 -19.62 15.95 8.19
CA VAL A 34 -20.02 16.74 7.02
C VAL A 34 -19.15 16.42 5.81
N LEU A 35 -17.84 16.33 6.01
CA LEU A 35 -16.89 16.01 4.93
C LEU A 35 -17.08 14.56 4.39
N GLU A 36 -17.45 13.64 5.26
CA GLU A 36 -17.69 12.24 4.90
C GLU A 36 -18.93 12.09 4.00
N GLN A 37 -19.99 12.88 4.21
CA GLN A 37 -21.14 12.93 3.30
C GLN A 37 -20.71 13.32 1.88
N TYR A 38 -19.93 14.37 1.76
CA TYR A 38 -19.37 14.77 0.46
C TYR A 38 -18.47 13.68 -0.14
N ALA A 39 -17.66 13.01 0.68
CA ALA A 39 -16.79 11.92 0.22
C ALA A 39 -17.58 10.73 -0.37
N TYR A 40 -18.78 10.46 0.14
CA TYR A 40 -19.68 9.47 -0.45
C TYR A 40 -20.31 9.94 -1.78
N GLU A 41 -20.66 11.22 -1.89
CA GLU A 41 -21.23 11.79 -3.13
C GLU A 41 -20.24 11.74 -4.30
N VAL A 42 -18.95 11.98 -4.03
CA VAL A 42 -17.89 11.97 -5.05
C VAL A 42 -17.16 10.64 -5.18
N ASP A 43 -17.58 9.62 -4.42
CA ASP A 43 -16.98 8.27 -4.35
C ASP A 43 -15.46 8.27 -4.10
N SER A 44 -14.99 9.12 -3.18
CA SER A 44 -13.58 9.28 -2.85
C SER A 44 -13.18 8.46 -1.61
N ASN A 45 -12.48 7.34 -1.81
CA ASN A 45 -11.90 6.55 -0.71
C ASN A 45 -10.82 7.32 0.05
N GLU A 46 -10.07 8.18 -0.63
CA GLU A 46 -9.03 9.01 -0.01
C GLU A 46 -9.62 10.01 0.99
N LEU A 47 -10.72 10.66 0.64
CA LEU A 47 -11.40 11.59 1.52
C LEU A 47 -12.11 10.89 2.69
N ARG A 48 -12.66 9.68 2.46
CA ARG A 48 -13.19 8.84 3.54
C ARG A 48 -12.09 8.44 4.52
N ALA A 49 -10.92 8.05 4.01
CA ALA A 49 -9.76 7.72 4.86
C ALA A 49 -9.28 8.94 5.67
N TYR A 50 -9.27 10.12 5.07
CA TYR A 50 -8.98 11.37 5.75
C TYR A 50 -9.93 11.61 6.94
N CYS A 51 -11.23 11.48 6.72
CA CYS A 51 -12.23 11.63 7.79
C CYS A 51 -12.03 10.59 8.90
N GLN A 52 -11.78 9.33 8.55
CA GLN A 52 -11.53 8.27 9.53
C GLN A 52 -10.27 8.51 10.34
N TYR A 53 -9.20 9.03 9.72
CA TYR A 53 -7.98 9.40 10.43
C TYR A 53 -8.24 10.46 11.49
N TYR A 54 -8.83 11.60 11.13
CA TYR A 54 -9.04 12.69 12.08
C TYR A 54 -10.10 12.38 13.15
N LYS A 55 -11.15 11.64 12.81
CA LYS A 55 -12.07 11.06 13.81
C LYS A 55 -11.32 10.12 14.76
N GLY A 56 -10.47 9.25 14.23
CA GLY A 56 -9.67 8.31 15.01
C GLY A 56 -8.75 9.01 15.99
N VAL A 57 -8.03 10.04 15.56
CA VAL A 57 -7.17 10.85 16.44
C VAL A 57 -8.01 11.60 17.48
N SER A 58 -9.15 12.18 17.10
CA SER A 58 -10.04 12.87 18.04
C SER A 58 -10.60 11.92 19.11
N TYR A 59 -10.94 10.67 18.77
CA TYR A 59 -11.32 9.65 19.75
C TYR A 59 -10.15 9.22 20.64
N TYR A 60 -8.92 9.21 20.13
CA TYR A 60 -7.73 8.96 20.95
C TYR A 60 -7.56 10.03 22.03
N LEU A 61 -7.66 11.30 21.65
CA LEU A 61 -7.58 12.43 22.58
C LEU A 61 -8.71 12.43 23.63
N GLN A 62 -9.88 11.84 23.30
CA GLN A 62 -10.98 11.60 24.25
C GLN A 62 -10.81 10.31 25.07
N SER A 63 -9.69 9.63 25.00
CA SER A 63 -9.44 8.32 25.65
C SER A 63 -10.39 7.20 25.21
N GLN A 64 -11.11 7.35 24.09
CA GLN A 64 -12.01 6.35 23.52
C GLN A 64 -11.25 5.36 22.61
N LEU A 65 -10.26 4.66 23.17
CA LEU A 65 -9.26 3.88 22.44
C LEU A 65 -9.85 2.85 21.45
N ASN A 66 -10.94 2.17 21.81
CA ASN A 66 -11.58 1.19 20.93
C ASN A 66 -12.18 1.83 19.66
N LYS A 67 -12.81 3.01 19.80
CA LYS A 67 -13.35 3.75 18.65
C LYS A 67 -12.22 4.29 17.80
N SER A 68 -11.21 4.86 18.44
CA SER A 68 -10.00 5.35 17.78
C SER A 68 -9.35 4.26 16.92
N TYR A 69 -9.10 3.09 17.51
CA TYR A 69 -8.52 1.95 16.80
C TYR A 69 -9.36 1.55 15.57
N ASN A 70 -10.69 1.41 15.73
CA ASN A 70 -11.55 1.01 14.61
C ASN A 70 -11.54 2.03 13.46
N MET A 71 -11.54 3.33 13.77
CA MET A 71 -11.46 4.38 12.76
C MET A 71 -10.12 4.36 12.01
N LEU A 72 -9.02 4.26 12.75
CA LEU A 72 -7.68 4.24 12.16
C LEU A 72 -7.40 2.95 11.38
N ALA A 73 -7.91 1.81 11.82
CA ALA A 73 -7.81 0.55 11.07
C ALA A 73 -8.61 0.65 9.75
N GLY A 74 -9.84 1.18 9.79
CA GLY A 74 -10.61 1.43 8.57
C GLY A 74 -9.94 2.43 7.62
N CYS A 75 -9.27 3.45 8.16
CA CYS A 75 -8.44 4.36 7.37
C CYS A 75 -7.33 3.61 6.61
N LEU A 76 -6.62 2.68 7.26
CA LEU A 76 -5.60 1.86 6.60
C LEU A 76 -6.19 1.02 5.45
N ASP A 77 -7.35 0.41 5.66
CA ASP A 77 -7.99 -0.43 4.65
C ASP A 77 -8.36 0.38 3.40
N LEU A 78 -8.91 1.58 3.57
CA LEU A 78 -9.22 2.48 2.46
C LEU A 78 -7.95 2.95 1.72
N LEU A 79 -6.87 3.26 2.43
CA LEU A 79 -5.63 3.78 1.83
C LEU A 79 -4.79 2.71 1.14
N ARG A 80 -4.91 1.44 1.49
CA ARG A 80 -4.22 0.34 0.80
C ARG A 80 -4.61 0.24 -0.68
N GLU A 81 -5.83 0.62 -1.02
CA GLU A 81 -6.36 0.60 -2.38
C GLU A 81 -6.02 1.86 -3.19
N THR A 82 -5.82 2.99 -2.52
CA THR A 82 -5.63 4.31 -3.17
C THR A 82 -4.18 4.70 -3.43
N GLY A 83 -3.22 3.99 -2.82
CA GLY A 83 -1.79 4.19 -3.10
C GLY A 83 -1.05 5.12 -2.14
N GLN A 84 -0.03 5.81 -2.62
CA GLN A 84 1.03 6.47 -1.83
C GLN A 84 0.57 7.82 -1.26
N CYS A 85 0.16 7.84 0.00
CA CYS A 85 -0.28 9.05 0.70
C CYS A 85 0.41 9.15 2.07
N GLU A 86 0.87 10.35 2.46
CA GLU A 86 1.48 10.60 3.77
C GLU A 86 0.56 10.21 4.93
N LEU A 87 -0.76 10.28 4.70
CA LEU A 87 -1.78 9.90 5.67
C LEU A 87 -1.65 8.43 6.11
N LEU A 88 -1.18 7.54 5.23
CA LEU A 88 -0.92 6.14 5.57
C LEU A 88 0.18 6.00 6.64
N GLY A 89 1.26 6.77 6.51
CA GLY A 89 2.31 6.84 7.52
C GLY A 89 1.81 7.41 8.86
N LYS A 90 0.96 8.45 8.80
CA LYS A 90 0.32 9.02 9.99
C LYS A 90 -0.61 8.01 10.68
N ALA A 91 -1.38 7.22 9.92
CA ALA A 91 -2.28 6.20 10.46
C ALA A 91 -1.51 5.05 11.14
N TYR A 92 -0.43 4.56 10.54
CA TYR A 92 0.45 3.58 11.18
C TYR A 92 1.04 4.10 12.49
N ASN A 93 1.51 5.35 12.50
CA ASN A 93 2.05 5.97 13.71
C ASN A 93 1.00 6.08 14.83
N ALA A 94 -0.21 6.52 14.49
CA ALA A 94 -1.29 6.64 15.46
C ALA A 94 -1.73 5.27 16.03
N LEU A 95 -1.81 4.23 15.19
CA LEU A 95 -2.11 2.87 15.64
C LEU A 95 -0.99 2.30 16.52
N GLY A 96 0.27 2.59 16.19
CA GLY A 96 1.41 2.25 17.04
C GLY A 96 1.31 2.87 18.43
N ASN A 97 0.95 4.15 18.52
CA ASN A 97 0.74 4.83 19.80
C ASN A 97 -0.41 4.20 20.61
N ILE A 98 -1.55 3.89 19.96
CA ILE A 98 -2.67 3.23 20.65
C ILE A 98 -2.25 1.86 21.18
N ALA A 99 -1.59 1.05 20.37
CA ALA A 99 -1.11 -0.26 20.79
C ALA A 99 -0.10 -0.18 21.94
N SER A 100 0.82 0.78 21.88
CA SER A 100 1.77 1.06 22.98
C SER A 100 1.05 1.45 24.27
N PHE A 101 0.08 2.36 24.18
CA PHE A 101 -0.72 2.80 25.32
C PHE A 101 -1.53 1.64 25.94
N GLN A 102 -2.03 0.71 25.13
CA GLN A 102 -2.74 -0.49 25.57
C GLN A 102 -1.77 -1.56 26.14
N GLY A 103 -0.48 -1.38 25.99
CA GLY A 103 0.56 -2.33 26.41
C GLY A 103 0.76 -3.49 25.45
N GLU A 104 0.25 -3.38 24.20
CA GLU A 104 0.42 -4.36 23.13
C GLU A 104 1.71 -4.09 22.35
N LEU A 105 2.83 -4.25 23.02
CA LEU A 105 4.14 -3.81 22.53
C LEU A 105 4.54 -4.44 21.19
N SER A 106 4.26 -5.74 20.99
CA SER A 106 4.56 -6.39 19.70
C SER A 106 3.77 -5.76 18.55
N LEU A 107 2.52 -5.42 18.77
CA LEU A 107 1.67 -4.78 17.77
C LEU A 107 2.12 -3.33 17.51
N ALA A 108 2.50 -2.61 18.57
CA ALA A 108 3.07 -1.26 18.44
C ALA A 108 4.34 -1.27 17.58
N VAL A 109 5.24 -2.22 17.83
CA VAL A 109 6.46 -2.43 17.02
C VAL A 109 6.11 -2.70 15.56
N ASP A 110 5.17 -3.61 15.29
CA ASP A 110 4.74 -3.95 13.93
C ASP A 110 4.21 -2.70 13.17
N TYR A 111 3.38 -1.90 13.83
CA TYR A 111 2.87 -0.66 13.23
C TYR A 111 3.96 0.39 13.00
N PHE A 112 4.81 0.65 14.00
CA PHE A 112 5.87 1.64 13.87
C PHE A 112 6.87 1.26 12.77
N PHE A 113 7.35 0.02 12.73
CA PHE A 113 8.30 -0.39 11.70
C PHE A 113 7.69 -0.47 10.31
N THR A 114 6.41 -0.84 10.18
CA THR A 114 5.70 -0.80 8.89
C THR A 114 5.55 0.65 8.41
N GLY A 115 5.10 1.55 9.28
CA GLY A 115 5.00 2.97 8.99
C GLY A 115 6.35 3.62 8.68
N LEU A 116 7.41 3.27 9.43
CA LEU A 116 8.76 3.78 9.22
C LEU A 116 9.31 3.39 7.84
N ARG A 117 9.17 2.11 7.47
CA ARG A 117 9.59 1.61 6.15
C ARG A 117 8.85 2.36 5.06
N PHE A 118 7.52 2.45 5.14
CA PHE A 118 6.70 3.17 4.19
C PHE A 118 7.11 4.65 4.05
N CYS A 119 7.28 5.37 5.17
CA CYS A 119 7.66 6.78 5.14
C CYS A 119 9.06 7.01 4.55
N LYS A 120 10.02 6.09 4.80
CA LYS A 120 11.37 6.15 4.21
C LYS A 120 11.33 5.90 2.69
N GLU A 121 10.60 4.89 2.24
CA GLU A 121 10.45 4.57 0.81
C GLU A 121 9.84 5.73 0.01
N HIS A 122 8.90 6.48 0.63
CA HIS A 122 8.21 7.60 -0.01
C HIS A 122 8.73 8.99 0.40
N GLN A 123 9.84 9.06 1.12
CA GLN A 123 10.52 10.29 1.51
C GLN A 123 9.66 11.25 2.36
N PHE A 124 8.73 10.75 3.17
CA PHE A 124 7.95 11.53 4.13
C PHE A 124 8.75 11.85 5.39
N THR A 125 9.73 12.75 5.26
CA THR A 125 10.76 13.02 6.28
C THR A 125 10.18 13.40 7.63
N GLY A 126 9.21 14.33 7.68
CA GLY A 126 8.60 14.76 8.94
C GLY A 126 7.90 13.61 9.68
N GLN A 127 7.19 12.75 8.96
CA GLN A 127 6.53 11.59 9.58
C GLN A 127 7.54 10.50 9.97
N THR A 128 8.61 10.34 9.22
CA THR A 128 9.72 9.43 9.56
C THR A 128 10.28 9.76 10.95
N TYR A 129 10.58 11.03 11.24
CA TYR A 129 11.13 11.44 12.53
C TYR A 129 10.13 11.29 13.68
N ARG A 130 8.84 11.53 13.44
CA ARG A 130 7.80 11.27 14.44
C ARG A 130 7.75 9.79 14.85
N ILE A 131 7.84 8.89 13.88
CA ILE A 131 7.85 7.44 14.14
C ILE A 131 9.13 7.03 14.88
N ILE A 132 10.31 7.54 14.47
CA ILE A 132 11.58 7.26 15.14
C ILE A 132 11.51 7.73 16.59
N ASN A 133 10.95 8.92 16.86
CA ASN A 133 10.77 9.41 18.21
C ASN A 133 9.89 8.48 19.07
N ASN A 134 8.80 7.95 18.49
CA ASN A 134 7.93 7.01 19.22
C ASN A 134 8.61 5.65 19.46
N ILE A 135 9.46 5.19 18.55
CA ILE A 135 10.31 4.01 18.78
C ILE A 135 11.31 4.29 19.91
N ALA A 136 11.90 5.47 19.94
CA ALA A 136 12.81 5.86 21.04
C ALA A 136 12.09 5.94 22.39
N ASP A 137 10.85 6.45 22.42
CA ASP A 137 10.00 6.46 23.62
C ASP A 137 9.73 5.02 24.15
N MET A 138 9.52 4.06 23.24
CA MET A 138 9.44 2.65 23.64
C MET A 138 10.72 2.17 24.31
N TYR A 139 11.91 2.49 23.77
CA TYR A 139 13.18 2.15 24.41
C TYR A 139 13.32 2.81 25.78
N MET A 140 12.95 4.09 25.91
CA MET A 140 12.94 4.81 27.19
C MET A 140 12.02 4.14 28.22
N THR A 141 10.84 3.70 27.81
CA THR A 141 9.88 2.98 28.67
C THR A 141 10.46 1.67 29.23
N PHE A 142 11.39 1.02 28.49
CA PHE A 142 12.11 -0.17 28.94
C PHE A 142 13.40 0.14 29.70
N GLY A 143 13.79 1.41 29.84
CA GLY A 143 15.05 1.81 30.45
C GLY A 143 16.28 1.68 29.56
N GLU A 144 16.07 1.39 28.25
CA GLU A 144 17.11 1.21 27.25
C GLU A 144 17.53 2.58 26.65
N TYR A 145 17.97 3.49 27.51
CA TYR A 145 18.24 4.89 27.14
C TYR A 145 19.34 5.05 26.09
N GLN A 146 20.34 4.13 26.06
CA GLN A 146 21.40 4.18 25.07
C GLN A 146 20.84 3.90 23.66
N LEU A 147 19.95 2.91 23.53
CA LEU A 147 19.28 2.60 22.24
C LEU A 147 18.35 3.74 21.81
N ALA A 148 17.67 4.38 22.77
CA ALA A 148 16.85 5.55 22.49
C ALA A 148 17.69 6.70 21.93
N VAL A 149 18.86 6.99 22.51
CA VAL A 149 19.80 8.02 22.00
C VAL A 149 20.21 7.72 20.57
N GLU A 150 20.61 6.48 20.25
CA GLU A 150 21.02 6.08 18.91
C GLU A 150 19.93 6.33 17.86
N GLN A 151 18.65 6.11 18.22
CA GLN A 151 17.54 6.41 17.33
C GLN A 151 17.29 7.93 17.17
N LEU A 152 17.35 8.67 18.28
CA LEU A 152 17.07 10.10 18.28
C LEU A 152 18.18 10.91 17.57
N GLU A 153 19.45 10.49 17.69
CA GLU A 153 20.57 11.15 17.02
C GLU A 153 20.46 11.11 15.49
N VAL A 154 19.86 10.05 14.92
CA VAL A 154 19.55 9.99 13.48
C VAL A 154 18.63 11.14 13.06
N CYS A 155 17.77 11.62 13.96
CA CYS A 155 16.85 12.71 13.67
C CYS A 155 17.51 14.09 13.71
N ILE A 156 18.65 14.25 14.43
CA ILE A 156 19.31 15.56 14.61
C ILE A 156 19.85 16.09 13.27
N GLU A 157 20.46 15.22 12.44
CA GLU A 157 21.04 15.62 11.15
C GLU A 157 19.96 16.13 10.17
N GLY A 158 18.72 15.78 10.42
CA GLY A 158 17.57 16.16 9.61
C GLY A 158 16.52 16.96 10.37
N LEU A 159 16.89 17.65 11.47
CA LEU A 159 15.98 18.57 12.17
C LEU A 159 15.38 19.53 11.16
N THR A 160 14.07 19.46 11.04
CA THR A 160 13.30 20.00 9.93
C THR A 160 12.59 21.29 10.31
N GLU A 161 11.83 21.79 9.35
CA GLU A 161 10.99 22.97 9.37
C GLU A 161 9.90 22.99 10.47
N SER A 162 9.73 21.90 11.25
CA SER A 162 8.75 21.86 12.36
C SER A 162 9.42 22.08 13.73
N PRO A 163 9.35 23.29 14.32
CA PRO A 163 9.95 23.60 15.63
C PRO A 163 9.48 22.65 16.74
N THR A 164 8.20 22.29 16.75
CA THR A 164 7.59 21.42 17.78
C THR A 164 8.20 20.01 17.79
N VAL A 165 8.38 19.39 16.61
CA VAL A 165 8.98 18.06 16.51
C VAL A 165 10.43 18.10 16.99
N ASN A 166 11.15 19.15 16.62
CA ASN A 166 12.53 19.36 17.03
C ASN A 166 12.65 19.46 18.58
N THR A 167 11.76 20.24 19.20
CA THR A 167 11.74 20.42 20.66
C THR A 167 11.51 19.10 21.42
N ILE A 168 10.59 18.24 20.92
CA ILE A 168 10.31 16.93 21.51
C ILE A 168 11.55 16.02 21.40
N ILE A 169 12.19 15.94 20.24
CA ILE A 169 13.39 15.11 20.02
C ILE A 169 14.54 15.56 20.92
N LEU A 170 14.78 16.87 21.00
CA LEU A 170 15.81 17.45 21.84
C LEU A 170 15.54 17.21 23.34
N GLY A 171 14.27 17.31 23.75
CA GLY A 171 13.82 17.03 25.12
C GLY A 171 14.07 15.57 25.50
N ASN A 172 13.71 14.62 24.63
CA ASN A 172 13.92 13.20 24.83
C ASN A 172 15.41 12.84 24.87
N LEU A 173 16.25 13.48 24.06
CA LEU A 173 17.71 13.33 24.14
C LEU A 173 18.26 13.82 25.47
N ALA A 174 17.85 15.01 25.92
CA ALA A 174 18.27 15.53 27.22
C ALA A 174 17.85 14.57 28.36
N TYR A 175 16.62 14.07 28.31
CA TYR A 175 16.10 13.10 29.27
C TYR A 175 16.91 11.79 29.29
N CYS A 176 17.20 11.22 28.11
CA CYS A 176 18.03 10.02 28.00
C CYS A 176 19.43 10.23 28.56
N TYR A 177 20.09 11.35 28.26
CA TYR A 177 21.44 11.65 28.77
C TYR A 177 21.45 11.85 30.27
N LEU A 178 20.37 12.38 30.87
CA LEU A 178 20.23 12.45 32.32
C LEU A 178 20.20 11.05 32.95
N HIS A 179 19.42 10.13 32.39
CA HIS A 179 19.36 8.74 32.85
C HIS A 179 20.67 7.98 32.66
N LEU A 180 21.46 8.31 31.65
CA LEU A 180 22.79 7.76 31.40
C LEU A 180 23.88 8.38 32.31
N GLY A 181 23.51 9.31 33.21
CA GLY A 181 24.46 9.98 34.11
C GLY A 181 25.41 10.94 33.38
N GLN A 182 24.97 11.52 32.24
CA GLN A 182 25.73 12.45 31.41
C GLN A 182 25.11 13.86 31.41
N PRO A 183 25.04 14.56 32.56
CA PRO A 183 24.33 15.83 32.68
C PRO A 183 24.91 16.95 31.81
N ASP A 184 26.20 16.89 31.46
CA ASP A 184 26.82 17.92 30.61
C ASP A 184 26.33 17.84 29.16
N LYS A 185 26.08 16.63 28.65
CA LYS A 185 25.43 16.44 27.35
C LYS A 185 23.97 16.83 27.40
N ALA A 186 23.27 16.45 28.47
CA ALA A 186 21.88 16.83 28.69
C ALA A 186 21.70 18.36 28.68
N GLU A 187 22.63 19.11 29.32
CA GLU A 187 22.63 20.56 29.38
C GLU A 187 22.69 21.19 27.95
N HIS A 188 23.47 20.59 27.06
CA HIS A 188 23.57 21.06 25.69
C HIS A 188 22.21 21.04 24.99
N TYR A 189 21.44 19.95 25.08
CA TYR A 189 20.13 19.80 24.48
C TYR A 189 19.06 20.61 25.22
N LEU A 190 19.10 20.65 26.56
CA LEU A 190 18.20 21.43 27.39
C LEU A 190 18.23 22.93 27.03
N LYS A 191 19.38 23.52 26.78
CA LYS A 191 19.54 24.90 26.33
C LYS A 191 18.82 25.16 24.99
N GLN A 192 18.86 24.18 24.10
CA GLN A 192 18.16 24.29 22.82
C GLN A 192 16.65 24.18 23.02
N VAL A 193 16.16 23.26 23.88
CA VAL A 193 14.73 23.16 24.24
C VAL A 193 14.23 24.49 24.82
N ILE A 194 14.96 25.08 25.77
CA ILE A 194 14.60 26.38 26.39
C ILE A 194 14.47 27.48 25.34
N SER A 195 15.31 27.48 24.30
CA SER A 195 15.28 28.50 23.26
C SER A 195 14.17 28.30 22.22
N SER A 196 13.60 27.09 22.11
CA SER A 196 12.66 26.70 21.06
C SER A 196 11.29 26.24 21.58
N HIS A 197 11.09 26.14 22.91
CA HIS A 197 9.81 25.70 23.47
C HIS A 197 8.69 26.70 23.19
N GLY A 198 7.46 26.19 23.05
CA GLY A 198 6.26 27.00 22.89
C GLY A 198 5.76 27.59 24.23
N ASP A 199 4.83 28.55 24.13
CA ASP A 199 4.23 29.19 25.30
C ASP A 199 2.98 28.46 25.84
N ASN A 200 2.58 27.34 25.21
CA ASN A 200 1.42 26.57 25.66
C ASN A 200 1.70 25.82 26.96
N LEU A 201 0.64 25.40 27.64
CA LEU A 201 0.72 24.75 28.94
C LEU A 201 1.50 23.42 28.88
N SER A 202 1.31 22.63 27.83
CA SER A 202 1.97 21.34 27.65
C SER A 202 3.48 21.53 27.51
N ASP A 203 3.94 22.41 26.62
CA ASP A 203 5.37 22.68 26.41
C ASP A 203 6.04 23.20 27.68
N ARG A 204 5.35 24.09 28.41
CA ARG A 204 5.84 24.64 29.68
C ARG A 204 6.00 23.55 30.76
N CYS A 205 5.01 22.66 30.89
CA CYS A 205 5.09 21.54 31.85
C CYS A 205 6.21 20.56 31.48
N SER A 206 6.34 20.19 30.21
CA SER A 206 7.40 19.34 29.70
C SER A 206 8.79 19.88 30.05
N LEU A 207 9.00 21.18 29.83
CA LEU A 207 10.25 21.85 30.17
C LEU A 207 10.52 21.80 31.69
N LEU A 208 9.53 22.11 32.54
CA LEU A 208 9.68 22.08 33.99
C LEU A 208 10.05 20.69 34.53
N PHE A 209 9.45 19.62 34.00
CA PHE A 209 9.81 18.25 34.37
C PHE A 209 11.25 17.90 33.96
N LEU A 210 11.67 18.34 32.79
CA LEU A 210 13.04 18.11 32.30
C LEU A 210 14.05 18.92 33.11
N GLU A 211 13.77 20.19 33.42
CA GLU A 211 14.61 21.03 34.28
C GLU A 211 14.70 20.49 35.71
N MET A 212 13.60 19.99 36.26
CA MET A 212 13.57 19.35 37.59
C MET A 212 14.54 18.18 37.62
N PHE A 213 14.53 17.28 36.63
CA PHE A 213 15.44 16.17 36.55
C PHE A 213 16.91 16.62 36.39
N PHE A 214 17.16 17.63 35.54
CA PHE A 214 18.48 18.19 35.33
C PHE A 214 19.07 18.78 36.61
N TYR A 215 18.35 19.66 37.29
CA TYR A 215 18.85 20.29 38.52
C TYR A 215 19.02 19.27 39.65
N TYR A 216 18.15 18.27 39.75
CA TYR A 216 18.32 17.16 40.68
C TYR A 216 19.61 16.39 40.39
N SER A 217 19.91 16.08 39.13
CA SER A 217 21.15 15.39 38.73
C SER A 217 22.44 16.18 39.04
N LYS A 218 22.33 17.52 39.06
CA LYS A 218 23.43 18.43 39.46
C LYS A 218 23.50 18.65 40.98
N GLY A 219 22.52 18.15 41.75
CA GLY A 219 22.43 18.36 43.20
C GLY A 219 21.94 19.75 43.61
N ASP A 220 21.38 20.53 42.71
CA ASP A 220 20.83 21.87 43.02
C ASP A 220 19.39 21.75 43.57
N ILE A 221 19.31 21.38 44.84
CA ILE A 221 18.06 21.19 45.57
C ILE A 221 17.26 22.50 45.71
N ALA A 222 17.93 23.65 45.72
CA ALA A 222 17.25 24.95 45.81
C ALA A 222 16.43 25.23 44.54
N LYS A 223 17.00 24.99 43.35
CA LYS A 223 16.31 25.08 42.07
C LYS A 223 15.17 24.05 41.94
N CYS A 224 15.40 22.81 42.37
CA CYS A 224 14.35 21.80 42.40
C CYS A 224 13.15 22.25 43.22
N ASN A 225 13.35 22.84 44.41
CA ASN A 225 12.25 23.35 45.23
C ASN A 225 11.50 24.51 44.56
N GLU A 226 12.16 25.41 43.84
CA GLU A 226 11.53 26.48 43.07
C GLU A 226 10.62 25.91 41.97
N ILE A 227 11.11 24.89 41.27
CA ILE A 227 10.34 24.22 40.19
C ILE A 227 9.14 23.47 40.75
N ILE A 228 9.30 22.77 41.90
CA ILE A 228 8.20 22.06 42.59
C ILE A 228 7.06 23.06 42.90
N GLU A 229 7.39 24.20 43.51
CA GLU A 229 6.36 25.21 43.83
C GLU A 229 5.71 25.81 42.57
N THR A 230 6.47 25.93 41.48
CA THR A 230 5.94 26.36 40.17
C THR A 230 4.98 25.34 39.61
N LEU A 231 5.31 24.04 39.61
CA LEU A 231 4.45 22.97 39.17
C LEU A 231 3.16 22.84 39.99
N ARG A 232 3.27 23.01 41.34
CA ARG A 232 2.09 23.01 42.23
C ARG A 232 1.12 24.17 41.96
N ALA A 233 1.61 25.29 41.45
CA ALA A 233 0.78 26.47 41.11
C ALA A 233 0.07 26.30 39.75
N ILE A 234 0.44 25.31 38.95
CA ILE A 234 -0.12 25.06 37.63
C ILE A 234 -1.23 24.00 37.73
N ASP A 235 -2.41 24.28 37.16
CA ASP A 235 -3.43 23.26 36.96
C ASP A 235 -3.08 22.40 35.76
N ILE A 236 -2.49 21.23 36.01
CA ILE A 236 -2.09 20.27 34.97
C ILE A 236 -3.22 19.33 34.54
N SER A 237 -4.43 19.49 35.09
CA SER A 237 -5.55 18.56 34.85
C SER A 237 -5.92 18.38 33.38
N THR A 238 -5.77 19.44 32.59
CA THR A 238 -6.10 19.44 31.15
C THR A 238 -5.05 18.78 30.27
N VAL A 239 -3.81 18.65 30.75
CA VAL A 239 -2.66 18.11 29.98
C VAL A 239 -2.05 16.89 30.65
N ILE A 240 -2.64 16.39 31.73
CA ILE A 240 -2.06 15.32 32.58
C ILE A 240 -1.78 14.02 31.81
N TYR A 241 -2.57 13.73 30.76
CA TYR A 241 -2.40 12.53 29.95
C TYR A 241 -1.19 12.59 29.01
N ASP A 242 -0.68 13.79 28.75
CA ASP A 242 0.50 14.00 27.91
C ASP A 242 1.80 13.61 28.67
N PHE A 243 1.77 13.50 30.01
CA PHE A 243 2.93 13.42 30.89
C PHE A 243 2.94 12.21 31.83
N LEU A 244 2.32 11.11 31.45
CA LEU A 244 2.23 9.93 32.34
C LEU A 244 3.59 9.40 32.78
N ASN A 245 4.59 9.40 31.91
CA ASN A 245 5.94 8.95 32.21
C ASN A 245 6.70 9.99 33.05
N GLU A 246 6.60 11.27 32.68
CA GLU A 246 7.20 12.39 33.39
C GLU A 246 6.64 12.56 34.80
N LEU A 247 5.33 12.37 34.97
CA LEU A 247 4.68 12.41 36.28
C LEU A 247 5.13 11.28 37.19
N ASN A 248 5.28 10.06 36.65
CA ASN A 248 5.83 8.95 37.40
C ASN A 248 7.28 9.25 37.84
N HIS A 249 8.09 9.77 36.91
CA HIS A 249 9.48 10.15 37.25
C HIS A 249 9.54 11.29 38.27
N HIS A 250 8.71 12.32 38.10
CA HIS A 250 8.59 13.44 39.03
C HIS A 250 8.21 12.94 40.45
N ALA A 251 7.24 12.02 40.53
CA ALA A 251 6.89 11.40 41.84
C ALA A 251 8.07 10.68 42.50
N HIS A 252 8.89 9.94 41.75
CA HIS A 252 10.10 9.33 42.28
C HIS A 252 11.14 10.38 42.76
N LEU A 253 11.27 11.51 42.04
CA LEU A 253 12.13 12.61 42.48
C LEU A 253 11.62 13.25 43.79
N LEU A 254 10.31 13.51 43.89
CA LEU A 254 9.67 14.01 45.10
C LEU A 254 9.90 13.05 46.29
N LEU A 255 9.75 11.75 46.04
CA LEU A 255 9.99 10.72 47.03
C LEU A 255 11.48 10.67 47.45
N ALA A 256 12.42 10.81 46.53
CA ALA A 256 13.85 10.85 46.80
C ALA A 256 14.26 12.10 47.58
N MET A 257 13.63 13.23 47.33
CA MET A 257 13.84 14.51 48.00
C MET A 257 13.06 14.65 49.31
N GLU A 258 12.26 13.64 49.69
CA GLU A 258 11.42 13.64 50.89
C GLU A 258 10.37 14.77 50.91
N ARG A 259 9.98 15.26 49.70
CA ARG A 259 8.90 16.24 49.52
C ARG A 259 7.53 15.57 49.54
N TYR A 260 7.17 15.00 50.67
CA TYR A 260 5.95 14.24 50.87
C TYR A 260 4.68 15.06 50.72
N ASP A 261 4.74 16.36 51.08
CA ASP A 261 3.65 17.33 50.86
C ASP A 261 3.26 17.45 49.40
N ALA A 262 4.23 17.67 48.53
CA ALA A 262 4.00 17.75 47.07
C ALA A 262 3.64 16.41 46.46
N LEU A 263 4.17 15.29 46.96
CA LEU A 263 3.89 13.94 46.50
C LEU A 263 2.42 13.55 46.77
N GLU A 264 1.89 13.86 47.96
CA GLU A 264 0.50 13.55 48.33
C GLU A 264 -0.50 14.38 47.47
N GLU A 265 -0.19 15.66 47.20
CA GLU A 265 -0.98 16.47 46.27
C GLU A 265 -0.97 15.89 44.86
N LEU A 266 0.20 15.44 44.37
CA LEU A 266 0.34 14.77 43.09
C LEU A 266 -0.48 13.48 43.04
N PHE A 267 -0.42 12.63 44.05
CA PHE A 267 -1.24 11.43 44.15
C PHE A 267 -2.74 11.76 44.07
N SER A 268 -3.18 12.81 44.78
CA SER A 268 -4.61 13.22 44.71
C SER A 268 -5.02 13.67 43.31
N THR A 269 -4.12 14.29 42.57
CA THR A 269 -4.35 14.69 41.18
C THR A 269 -4.37 13.47 40.26
N MET A 270 -3.42 12.56 40.41
CA MET A 270 -3.37 11.31 39.62
C MET A 270 -4.60 10.43 39.86
N ASP A 271 -5.11 10.31 41.08
CA ASP A 271 -6.34 9.56 41.39
C ASP A 271 -7.56 10.02 40.63
N LYS A 272 -7.69 11.33 40.43
CA LYS A 272 -8.84 11.91 39.73
C LYS A 272 -8.85 11.64 38.24
N HIS A 273 -7.66 11.45 37.66
CA HIS A 273 -7.48 11.39 36.21
C HIS A 273 -7.02 10.03 35.70
N PHE A 274 -6.39 9.19 36.53
CA PHE A 274 -5.85 7.90 36.10
C PHE A 274 -6.91 6.81 36.11
N GLU A 275 -7.65 6.70 34.99
CA GLU A 275 -8.70 5.68 34.83
C GLU A 275 -8.16 4.35 34.30
N SER A 276 -7.06 4.36 33.51
CA SER A 276 -6.50 3.15 32.93
C SER A 276 -5.88 2.24 33.98
N LEU A 277 -6.06 0.91 33.82
CA LEU A 277 -5.46 -0.07 34.73
C LEU A 277 -3.93 0.02 34.78
N SER A 278 -3.29 0.42 33.70
CA SER A 278 -1.83 0.61 33.63
C SER A 278 -1.36 1.79 34.51
N ALA A 279 -2.03 2.94 34.37
CA ALA A 279 -1.71 4.13 35.16
C ALA A 279 -1.97 3.89 36.65
N ARG A 280 -3.10 3.26 37.00
CA ARG A 280 -3.45 2.88 38.37
C ARG A 280 -2.46 1.88 38.98
N GLU A 281 -1.98 0.90 38.20
CA GLU A 281 -0.97 -0.06 38.67
C GLU A 281 0.33 0.66 39.03
N ASN A 282 0.79 1.61 38.18
CA ASN A 282 1.98 2.40 38.45
C ASN A 282 1.80 3.31 39.67
N LEU A 283 0.66 3.95 39.80
CA LEU A 283 0.34 4.77 40.96
C LEU A 283 0.36 3.93 42.27
N CYS A 284 -0.21 2.71 42.23
CA CYS A 284 -0.11 1.80 43.36
C CYS A 284 1.33 1.43 43.75
N LYS A 285 2.21 1.20 42.78
CA LYS A 285 3.63 0.92 43.02
C LYS A 285 4.31 2.10 43.71
N LEU A 286 4.10 3.32 43.20
CA LEU A 286 4.65 4.55 43.84
C LEU A 286 4.16 4.73 45.26
N ARG A 287 2.88 4.47 45.55
CA ARG A 287 2.34 4.54 46.91
C ARG A 287 2.90 3.47 47.82
N LEU A 288 3.14 2.27 47.31
CA LEU A 288 3.80 1.22 48.11
C LEU A 288 5.21 1.65 48.50
N GLU A 289 6.01 2.22 47.59
CA GLU A 289 7.33 2.75 47.91
C GLU A 289 7.25 3.89 48.93
N TYR A 290 6.30 4.80 48.77
CA TYR A 290 6.06 5.89 49.71
C TYR A 290 5.71 5.40 51.11
N TYR A 291 4.65 4.53 51.23
CA TYR A 291 4.22 4.02 52.53
C TYR A 291 5.29 3.18 53.22
N GLN A 292 6.07 2.42 52.45
CA GLN A 292 7.22 1.69 52.99
C GLN A 292 8.27 2.66 53.55
N LYS A 293 8.57 3.76 52.85
CA LYS A 293 9.59 4.76 53.27
C LYS A 293 9.18 5.52 54.53
N ILE A 294 7.90 5.85 54.68
CA ILE A 294 7.39 6.57 55.88
C ILE A 294 6.99 5.64 57.02
N GLY A 295 7.06 4.32 56.84
CA GLY A 295 6.68 3.33 57.85
C GLY A 295 5.19 3.20 58.13
N ALA A 296 4.32 3.58 57.19
CA ALA A 296 2.88 3.49 57.28
C ALA A 296 2.38 2.06 56.93
N GLU A 297 2.49 1.15 57.90
CA GLU A 297 2.27 -0.28 57.69
C GLU A 297 0.83 -0.63 57.29
N GLN A 298 -0.18 0.03 57.87
CA GLN A 298 -1.56 -0.21 57.58
C GLN A 298 -1.94 0.21 56.14
N GLU A 299 -1.52 1.37 55.70
CA GLU A 299 -1.70 1.93 54.38
C GLU A 299 -0.96 1.08 53.34
N TYR A 300 0.26 0.62 53.67
CA TYR A 300 1.02 -0.30 52.84
C TYR A 300 0.27 -1.60 52.56
N LEU A 301 -0.31 -2.23 53.59
CA LEU A 301 -1.09 -3.47 53.43
C LEU A 301 -2.35 -3.25 52.60
N GLN A 302 -3.06 -2.14 52.84
CA GLN A 302 -4.22 -1.78 52.05
C GLN A 302 -3.87 -1.57 50.58
N GLN A 303 -2.80 -0.84 50.30
CA GLN A 303 -2.32 -0.58 48.94
C GLN A 303 -1.82 -1.84 48.25
N THR A 304 -1.23 -2.80 48.99
CA THR A 304 -0.84 -4.11 48.45
C THR A 304 -2.05 -4.91 47.96
N ALA A 305 -3.14 -4.89 48.72
CA ALA A 305 -4.38 -5.56 48.30
C ALA A 305 -4.99 -4.93 47.05
N GLU A 306 -4.96 -3.59 46.93
CA GLU A 306 -5.41 -2.86 45.75
C GLU A 306 -4.53 -3.18 44.56
N PHE A 307 -3.21 -3.12 44.71
CA PHE A 307 -2.23 -3.48 43.66
C PHE A 307 -2.48 -4.89 43.11
N TYR A 308 -2.69 -5.88 43.99
CA TYR A 308 -2.99 -7.26 43.58
C TYR A 308 -4.25 -7.34 42.71
N ASN A 309 -5.32 -6.65 43.12
CA ASN A 309 -6.57 -6.65 42.38
C ASN A 309 -6.42 -5.99 41.00
N ILE A 310 -5.71 -4.87 40.90
CA ILE A 310 -5.45 -4.16 39.64
C ILE A 310 -4.57 -5.02 38.72
N SER A 311 -3.50 -5.61 39.26
CA SER A 311 -2.59 -6.48 38.50
C SER A 311 -3.34 -7.70 37.94
N LYS A 312 -4.24 -8.30 38.72
CA LYS A 312 -5.09 -9.41 38.24
C LYS A 312 -6.04 -8.98 37.12
N GLN A 313 -6.69 -7.83 37.26
CA GLN A 313 -7.55 -7.29 36.19
C GLN A 313 -6.74 -7.00 34.92
N ARG A 314 -5.55 -6.44 35.04
CA ARG A 314 -4.66 -6.15 33.92
C ARG A 314 -4.18 -7.42 33.21
N GLU A 315 -3.86 -8.48 33.98
CA GLU A 315 -3.53 -9.77 33.40
C GLU A 315 -4.70 -10.35 32.58
N MET A 316 -5.93 -10.27 33.10
CA MET A 316 -7.12 -10.70 32.37
C MET A 316 -7.34 -9.88 31.09
N GLN A 317 -7.15 -8.57 31.16
CA GLN A 317 -7.25 -7.68 29.99
C GLN A 317 -6.21 -8.03 28.91
N ARG A 318 -4.94 -8.20 29.32
CA ARG A 318 -3.85 -8.62 28.42
C ARG A 318 -4.17 -9.96 27.74
N ARG A 319 -4.69 -10.92 28.51
CA ARG A 319 -5.08 -12.23 27.99
C ARG A 319 -6.21 -12.12 26.95
N GLN A 320 -7.23 -11.30 27.20
CA GLN A 320 -8.32 -11.07 26.24
C GLN A 320 -7.82 -10.42 24.95
N LEU A 321 -6.95 -9.42 25.08
CA LEU A 321 -6.32 -8.75 23.94
C LEU A 321 -5.47 -9.72 23.12
N ALA A 322 -4.66 -10.56 23.78
CA ALA A 322 -3.84 -11.57 23.10
C ALA A 322 -4.70 -12.57 22.31
N ILE A 323 -5.81 -13.05 22.90
CA ILE A 323 -6.76 -13.93 22.22
C ILE A 323 -7.38 -13.22 21.00
N ARG A 324 -7.80 -11.98 21.15
CA ARG A 324 -8.37 -11.18 20.06
C ARG A 324 -7.37 -11.03 18.92
N ASN A 325 -6.11 -10.75 19.22
CA ASN A 325 -5.04 -10.61 18.21
C ASN A 325 -4.79 -11.93 17.46
N ILE A 326 -4.78 -13.07 18.17
CA ILE A 326 -4.64 -14.38 17.53
C ILE A 326 -5.82 -14.63 16.57
N VAL A 327 -7.05 -14.37 17.00
CA VAL A 327 -8.25 -14.55 16.15
C VAL A 327 -8.18 -13.64 14.91
N THR A 328 -7.81 -12.37 15.10
CA THR A 328 -7.73 -11.41 13.99
C THR A 328 -6.63 -11.81 13.00
N ARG A 329 -5.43 -12.20 13.48
CA ARG A 329 -4.34 -12.66 12.60
C ARG A 329 -4.73 -13.92 11.84
N SER A 330 -5.36 -14.90 12.51
CA SER A 330 -5.81 -16.13 11.86
C SER A 330 -6.88 -15.87 10.79
N SER A 331 -7.79 -14.92 11.05
CA SER A 331 -8.79 -14.52 10.05
C SER A 331 -8.16 -13.85 8.84
N LEU A 332 -7.16 -12.98 9.05
CA LEU A 332 -6.43 -12.30 7.98
C LEU A 332 -5.61 -13.29 7.13
N GLU A 333 -4.92 -14.25 7.76
CA GLU A 333 -4.18 -15.29 7.03
C GLU A 333 -5.13 -16.12 6.16
N ASN A 334 -6.28 -16.53 6.69
CA ASN A 334 -7.29 -17.26 5.91
C ASN A 334 -7.83 -16.43 4.73
N GLU A 335 -8.01 -15.13 4.91
CA GLU A 335 -8.46 -14.24 3.83
C GLU A 335 -7.40 -14.09 2.75
N LEU A 336 -6.12 -13.93 3.11
CA LEU A 336 -5.01 -13.88 2.17
C LEU A 336 -4.86 -15.18 1.38
N ASP A 337 -4.98 -16.34 2.03
CA ASP A 337 -4.95 -17.65 1.38
C ASP A 337 -6.11 -17.82 0.40
N ASN A 338 -7.31 -17.36 0.77
CA ASN A 338 -8.47 -17.42 -0.12
C ASN A 338 -8.32 -16.49 -1.32
N ARG A 339 -7.78 -15.27 -1.14
CA ARG A 339 -7.47 -14.35 -2.24
C ARG A 339 -6.45 -14.97 -3.21
N ALA A 340 -5.36 -15.53 -2.68
CA ALA A 340 -4.32 -16.18 -3.49
C ALA A 340 -4.90 -17.34 -4.32
N LYS A 341 -5.76 -18.18 -3.73
CA LYS A 341 -6.46 -19.25 -4.45
C LYS A 341 -7.38 -18.70 -5.54
N THR A 342 -8.16 -17.66 -5.21
CA THR A 342 -9.07 -17.04 -6.17
C THR A 342 -8.31 -16.43 -7.36
N GLU A 343 -7.19 -15.75 -7.12
CA GLU A 343 -6.32 -15.21 -8.17
C GLU A 343 -5.73 -16.32 -9.05
N GLN A 344 -5.31 -17.43 -8.45
CA GLN A 344 -4.82 -18.58 -9.17
C GLN A 344 -5.91 -19.22 -10.04
N ASP A 345 -7.13 -19.38 -9.52
CA ASP A 345 -8.28 -19.87 -10.25
C ASP A 345 -8.65 -18.95 -11.42
N ILE A 346 -8.63 -17.63 -11.20
CA ILE A 346 -8.85 -16.62 -12.27
C ILE A 346 -7.78 -16.74 -13.36
N CYS A 347 -6.51 -16.92 -12.97
CA CYS A 347 -5.40 -17.10 -13.92
C CYS A 347 -5.62 -18.36 -14.80
N ILE A 348 -5.96 -19.48 -14.17
CA ILE A 348 -6.25 -20.75 -14.87
C ILE A 348 -7.48 -20.61 -15.80
N LEU A 349 -8.54 -19.95 -15.33
CA LEU A 349 -9.74 -19.70 -16.13
C LEU A 349 -9.45 -18.78 -17.33
N ARG A 350 -8.62 -17.74 -17.14
CA ARG A 350 -8.16 -16.87 -18.23
C ARG A 350 -7.36 -17.65 -19.27
N GLU A 351 -6.36 -18.44 -18.84
CA GLU A 351 -5.59 -19.26 -19.77
C GLU A 351 -6.47 -20.21 -20.60
N ARG A 352 -7.45 -20.86 -19.97
CA ARG A 352 -8.42 -21.72 -20.66
C ARG A 352 -9.34 -20.96 -21.58
N SER A 353 -9.71 -19.72 -21.24
CA SER A 353 -10.57 -18.86 -22.04
C SER A 353 -9.85 -18.18 -23.21
N GLU A 354 -8.53 -18.07 -23.18
CA GLU A 354 -7.74 -17.33 -24.17
C GLU A 354 -7.05 -18.23 -25.22
N LYS A 355 -6.89 -19.53 -24.93
CA LYS A 355 -6.24 -20.48 -25.81
C LYS A 355 -7.24 -21.38 -26.55
N ASP A 356 -6.90 -21.79 -27.76
CA ASP A 356 -7.60 -22.84 -28.48
C ASP A 356 -7.27 -24.20 -27.87
N ALA A 357 -8.31 -24.96 -27.52
CA ALA A 357 -8.18 -26.19 -26.76
C ALA A 357 -7.38 -27.29 -27.50
N LEU A 358 -7.37 -27.29 -28.85
CA LEU A 358 -6.68 -28.26 -29.66
C LEU A 358 -5.23 -27.84 -29.91
N THR A 359 -5.02 -26.61 -30.36
CA THR A 359 -3.72 -26.15 -30.88
C THR A 359 -2.85 -25.45 -29.84
N GLY A 360 -3.44 -24.97 -28.74
CA GLY A 360 -2.75 -24.27 -27.65
C GLY A 360 -2.32 -22.83 -27.95
N ILE A 361 -2.46 -22.33 -29.18
CA ILE A 361 -2.26 -20.93 -29.54
C ILE A 361 -3.48 -20.10 -29.15
N LYS A 362 -3.43 -18.76 -29.35
CA LYS A 362 -4.59 -17.89 -29.05
C LYS A 362 -5.84 -18.36 -29.79
N ASN A 363 -6.96 -18.42 -29.08
CA ASN A 363 -8.25 -18.65 -29.70
C ASN A 363 -8.79 -17.37 -30.36
N ARG A 364 -9.90 -17.48 -31.11
CA ARG A 364 -10.52 -16.36 -31.82
C ARG A 364 -10.85 -15.17 -30.90
N PHE A 365 -11.26 -15.44 -29.66
CA PHE A 365 -11.61 -14.38 -28.71
C PHE A 365 -10.37 -13.55 -28.36
N LYS A 366 -9.31 -14.20 -27.90
CA LYS A 366 -8.05 -13.54 -27.54
C LYS A 366 -7.37 -12.90 -28.73
N LEU A 367 -7.45 -13.54 -29.88
CA LEU A 367 -6.91 -13.01 -31.12
C LEU A 367 -7.58 -11.69 -31.51
N ASN A 368 -8.90 -11.60 -31.42
CA ASN A 368 -9.64 -10.37 -31.72
C ASN A 368 -9.25 -9.24 -30.73
N GLU A 369 -9.13 -9.54 -29.44
CA GLU A 369 -8.71 -8.57 -28.42
C GLU A 369 -7.32 -7.99 -28.74
N VAL A 370 -6.35 -8.88 -29.01
CA VAL A 370 -4.98 -8.48 -29.32
C VAL A 370 -4.91 -7.73 -30.65
N SER A 371 -5.66 -8.16 -31.65
CA SER A 371 -5.71 -7.52 -32.98
C SER A 371 -6.27 -6.10 -32.91
N GLU A 372 -7.33 -5.88 -32.12
CA GLU A 372 -7.90 -4.54 -31.92
C GLU A 372 -6.90 -3.63 -31.19
N ALA A 373 -6.23 -4.14 -30.14
CA ALA A 373 -5.21 -3.40 -29.43
C ALA A 373 -4.01 -3.05 -30.35
N ALA A 374 -3.58 -3.97 -31.22
CA ALA A 374 -2.53 -3.77 -32.21
C ALA A 374 -2.92 -2.69 -33.23
N PHE A 375 -4.16 -2.73 -33.71
CA PHE A 375 -4.70 -1.71 -34.60
C PHE A 375 -4.68 -0.31 -33.98
N GLN A 376 -5.12 -0.18 -32.74
CA GLN A 376 -5.12 1.10 -32.02
C GLN A 376 -3.68 1.63 -31.81
N ARG A 377 -2.72 0.77 -31.45
CA ARG A 377 -1.32 1.18 -31.33
C ARG A 377 -0.74 1.62 -32.66
N ALA A 378 -0.99 0.88 -33.73
CA ALA A 378 -0.52 1.22 -35.08
C ALA A 378 -1.14 2.55 -35.58
N TYR A 379 -2.42 2.78 -35.30
CA TYR A 379 -3.12 4.02 -35.64
C TYR A 379 -2.54 5.24 -34.91
N ILE A 380 -2.33 5.14 -33.59
CA ILE A 380 -1.78 6.23 -32.76
C ILE A 380 -0.31 6.48 -33.13
N GLY A 381 0.46 5.41 -33.33
CA GLY A 381 1.89 5.48 -33.65
C GLY A 381 2.21 5.82 -35.10
N GLY A 382 1.22 5.81 -36.01
CA GLY A 382 1.42 5.99 -37.44
C GLY A 382 2.30 4.88 -38.05
N THR A 383 2.26 3.67 -37.49
CA THR A 383 3.05 2.51 -37.92
C THR A 383 2.22 1.56 -38.78
N LYS A 384 2.89 0.69 -39.54
CA LYS A 384 2.19 -0.30 -40.34
C LYS A 384 1.55 -1.39 -39.48
N LEU A 385 0.39 -1.87 -39.90
CA LEU A 385 -0.25 -3.07 -39.38
C LEU A 385 -0.42 -4.05 -40.53
N GLY A 386 0.07 -5.28 -40.36
CA GLY A 386 -0.20 -6.40 -41.24
C GLY A 386 -1.23 -7.34 -40.64
N VAL A 387 -2.19 -7.79 -41.43
CA VAL A 387 -3.13 -8.86 -41.10
C VAL A 387 -2.99 -9.95 -42.15
N GLU A 388 -2.74 -11.15 -41.70
CA GLU A 388 -2.66 -12.36 -42.53
C GLU A 388 -3.74 -13.35 -42.12
N LEU A 389 -4.43 -13.90 -43.10
CA LEU A 389 -5.27 -15.08 -42.98
C LEU A 389 -4.58 -16.25 -43.70
N LEU A 390 -4.43 -17.34 -43.03
CA LEU A 390 -3.84 -18.57 -43.53
C LEU A 390 -4.84 -19.70 -43.41
N ASP A 391 -4.94 -20.53 -44.45
CA ASP A 391 -5.86 -21.65 -44.51
C ASP A 391 -5.16 -22.87 -45.12
N ILE A 392 -5.52 -24.06 -44.62
CA ILE A 392 -4.92 -25.33 -45.04
C ILE A 392 -5.58 -25.79 -46.36
N ASP A 393 -4.77 -25.97 -47.36
CA ASP A 393 -5.28 -26.40 -48.68
C ASP A 393 -5.82 -27.82 -48.61
N CYS A 394 -7.05 -28.01 -49.18
CA CYS A 394 -7.74 -29.31 -49.28
C CYS A 394 -7.91 -30.03 -47.92
N TYR A 395 -8.09 -29.24 -46.82
CA TYR A 395 -8.20 -29.83 -45.47
C TYR A 395 -9.43 -30.70 -45.27
N LYS A 396 -10.55 -30.37 -45.95
CA LYS A 396 -11.76 -31.20 -45.92
C LYS A 396 -11.47 -32.56 -46.53
N GLU A 397 -10.86 -32.60 -47.71
CA GLU A 397 -10.45 -33.84 -48.38
C GLU A 397 -9.44 -34.65 -47.53
N TYR A 398 -8.57 -33.95 -46.85
CA TYR A 398 -7.66 -34.57 -45.89
C TYR A 398 -8.42 -35.30 -44.77
N ASN A 399 -9.36 -34.62 -44.12
CA ASN A 399 -10.18 -35.22 -43.06
C ASN A 399 -11.02 -36.39 -43.56
N ASP A 400 -11.62 -36.25 -44.75
CA ASP A 400 -12.48 -37.27 -45.32
C ASP A 400 -11.72 -38.59 -45.63
N HIS A 401 -10.39 -38.51 -45.90
CA HIS A 401 -9.58 -39.68 -46.25
C HIS A 401 -8.74 -40.20 -45.10
N TYR A 402 -8.21 -39.32 -44.24
CA TYR A 402 -7.30 -39.71 -43.14
C TYR A 402 -7.96 -39.72 -41.77
N GLY A 403 -9.19 -39.18 -41.67
CA GLY A 403 -9.97 -39.10 -40.45
C GLY A 403 -9.67 -37.82 -39.64
N HIS A 404 -10.61 -37.45 -38.79
CA HIS A 404 -10.54 -36.21 -38.00
C HIS A 404 -9.33 -36.16 -37.02
N GLN A 405 -8.90 -37.34 -36.47
CA GLN A 405 -7.75 -37.36 -35.61
C GLN A 405 -6.46 -36.93 -36.33
N ALA A 406 -6.27 -37.41 -37.58
CA ALA A 406 -5.12 -37.02 -38.39
C ALA A 406 -5.22 -35.52 -38.77
N GLY A 407 -6.43 -35.02 -38.99
CA GLY A 407 -6.67 -33.58 -39.19
C GLY A 407 -6.31 -32.73 -37.97
N ASP A 408 -6.70 -33.18 -36.78
CA ASP A 408 -6.35 -32.51 -35.52
C ASP A 408 -4.83 -32.50 -35.31
N ASP A 409 -4.13 -33.62 -35.59
CA ASP A 409 -2.68 -33.67 -35.52
C ASP A 409 -2.00 -32.72 -36.51
N CYS A 410 -2.58 -32.60 -37.73
CA CYS A 410 -2.15 -31.64 -38.74
C CYS A 410 -2.29 -30.20 -38.26
N LEU A 411 -3.44 -29.82 -37.67
CA LEU A 411 -3.68 -28.50 -37.10
C LEU A 411 -2.67 -28.17 -35.99
N VAL A 412 -2.38 -29.14 -35.11
CA VAL A 412 -1.40 -28.95 -34.04
C VAL A 412 0.01 -28.76 -34.61
N ALA A 413 0.38 -29.52 -35.66
CA ALA A 413 1.69 -29.38 -36.30
C ALA A 413 1.88 -27.99 -36.94
N ILE A 414 0.85 -27.49 -37.66
CA ILE A 414 0.88 -26.17 -38.27
C ILE A 414 0.90 -25.07 -37.19
N ALA A 415 0.06 -25.19 -36.16
CA ALA A 415 0.04 -24.23 -35.06
C ALA A 415 1.41 -24.08 -34.37
N ARG A 416 2.17 -25.16 -34.23
CA ARG A 416 3.54 -25.12 -33.68
C ARG A 416 4.48 -24.31 -34.56
N VAL A 417 4.42 -24.49 -35.88
CA VAL A 417 5.21 -23.69 -36.82
C VAL A 417 4.87 -22.21 -36.72
N LEU A 418 3.58 -21.89 -36.64
CA LEU A 418 3.14 -20.50 -36.53
C LEU A 418 3.50 -19.89 -35.18
N GLN A 419 3.44 -20.67 -34.10
CA GLN A 419 3.81 -20.20 -32.75
C GLN A 419 5.26 -19.75 -32.64
N GLU A 420 6.17 -20.33 -33.45
CA GLU A 420 7.57 -19.89 -33.48
C GLU A 420 7.72 -18.42 -33.91
N LEU A 421 6.78 -17.87 -34.67
CA LEU A 421 6.81 -16.46 -35.08
C LEU A 421 6.56 -15.52 -33.90
N GLU A 422 5.88 -15.96 -32.85
CA GLU A 422 5.66 -15.12 -31.63
C GLU A 422 6.95 -14.83 -30.85
N GLN A 423 8.08 -15.42 -31.22
CA GLN A 423 9.39 -15.02 -30.70
C GLN A 423 9.82 -13.62 -31.21
N HIS A 424 9.20 -13.14 -32.27
CA HIS A 424 9.39 -11.79 -32.80
C HIS A 424 8.39 -10.84 -32.15
N GLU A 425 8.89 -9.76 -31.56
CA GLU A 425 8.06 -8.76 -30.87
C GLU A 425 7.05 -8.13 -31.84
N GLY A 426 5.79 -8.03 -31.44
CA GLY A 426 4.73 -7.46 -32.27
C GLY A 426 4.12 -8.46 -33.26
N ILE A 427 4.45 -9.78 -33.21
CA ILE A 427 3.76 -10.82 -33.96
C ILE A 427 2.83 -11.58 -33.03
N HIS A 428 1.57 -11.71 -33.44
CA HIS A 428 0.57 -12.46 -32.68
C HIS A 428 -0.11 -13.47 -33.58
N VAL A 429 -0.19 -14.70 -33.10
CA VAL A 429 -0.74 -15.85 -33.84
C VAL A 429 -1.94 -16.43 -33.12
N GLY A 430 -2.97 -16.82 -33.86
CA GLY A 430 -4.12 -17.49 -33.28
C GLY A 430 -4.92 -18.29 -34.31
N ARG A 431 -5.71 -19.23 -33.76
CA ARG A 431 -6.67 -19.98 -34.59
C ARG A 431 -7.96 -19.18 -34.73
N TYR A 432 -8.28 -18.81 -35.98
CA TYR A 432 -9.44 -17.98 -36.29
C TYR A 432 -10.74 -18.81 -36.36
N GLY A 433 -10.65 -20.04 -36.87
CA GLY A 433 -11.73 -21.02 -36.85
C GLY A 433 -11.48 -22.18 -37.81
N GLY A 434 -11.94 -23.38 -37.49
CA GLY A 434 -11.77 -24.56 -38.33
C GLY A 434 -10.30 -24.84 -38.69
N ASP A 435 -9.97 -24.70 -39.98
CA ASP A 435 -8.65 -24.81 -40.60
C ASP A 435 -7.98 -23.45 -40.87
N GLU A 436 -8.55 -22.36 -40.35
CA GLU A 436 -8.07 -21.00 -40.56
C GLU A 436 -7.26 -20.49 -39.35
N PHE A 437 -6.14 -19.86 -39.67
CA PHE A 437 -5.26 -19.18 -38.70
C PHE A 437 -5.15 -17.69 -39.08
N MET A 438 -4.94 -16.83 -38.11
CA MET A 438 -4.70 -15.41 -38.31
C MET A 438 -3.40 -14.99 -37.65
N ILE A 439 -2.62 -14.15 -38.33
CA ILE A 439 -1.38 -13.58 -37.83
C ILE A 439 -1.48 -12.07 -37.94
N ILE A 440 -1.07 -11.37 -36.86
CA ILE A 440 -0.99 -9.91 -36.80
C ILE A 440 0.47 -9.52 -36.74
N TYR A 441 0.85 -8.51 -37.51
CA TYR A 441 2.20 -7.96 -37.59
C TYR A 441 2.19 -6.47 -37.25
N GLU A 442 2.75 -6.07 -36.12
CA GLU A 442 2.82 -4.67 -35.66
C GLU A 442 4.15 -4.04 -36.06
N GLY A 443 4.13 -3.00 -36.88
CA GLY A 443 5.30 -2.21 -37.23
C GLY A 443 6.16 -2.79 -38.36
N TYR A 444 5.84 -3.98 -38.86
CA TYR A 444 6.62 -4.65 -39.90
C TYR A 444 6.36 -4.07 -41.31
N SER A 445 7.42 -4.03 -42.10
CA SER A 445 7.33 -3.66 -43.52
C SER A 445 6.75 -4.79 -44.36
N ARG A 446 6.34 -4.45 -45.59
CA ARG A 446 5.87 -5.43 -46.60
C ARG A 446 6.95 -6.49 -46.87
N GLU A 447 8.17 -6.08 -46.98
CA GLU A 447 9.34 -6.92 -47.28
C GLU A 447 9.64 -7.92 -46.15
N GLU A 448 9.51 -7.48 -44.91
CA GLU A 448 9.68 -8.36 -43.73
C GLU A 448 8.53 -9.37 -43.63
N ILE A 449 7.29 -8.95 -43.85
CA ILE A 449 6.14 -9.85 -43.86
C ILE A 449 6.23 -10.85 -45.01
N LEU A 450 6.75 -10.42 -46.18
CA LEU A 450 7.03 -11.33 -47.31
C LEU A 450 8.04 -12.45 -46.91
N ALA A 451 9.07 -12.10 -46.17
CA ALA A 451 10.02 -13.08 -45.66
C ALA A 451 9.35 -14.08 -44.71
N PHE A 452 8.52 -13.61 -43.76
CA PHE A 452 7.75 -14.48 -42.87
C PHE A 452 6.78 -15.38 -43.62
N ALA A 453 6.02 -14.87 -44.56
CA ALA A 453 5.09 -15.67 -45.36
C ALA A 453 5.83 -16.77 -46.16
N THR A 454 7.01 -16.45 -46.69
CA THR A 454 7.85 -17.43 -47.37
C THR A 454 8.37 -18.49 -46.39
N GLU A 455 8.85 -18.08 -45.21
CA GLU A 455 9.31 -18.98 -44.16
C GLU A 455 8.22 -19.93 -43.67
N ILE A 456 6.99 -19.41 -43.45
CA ILE A 456 5.82 -20.19 -43.07
C ILE A 456 5.56 -21.28 -44.11
N LYS A 457 5.49 -20.89 -45.39
CA LYS A 457 5.23 -21.81 -46.51
C LYS A 457 6.29 -22.90 -46.58
N GLU A 458 7.57 -22.56 -46.45
CA GLU A 458 8.68 -23.52 -46.48
C GLU A 458 8.67 -24.45 -45.26
N LYS A 459 8.50 -23.92 -44.05
CA LYS A 459 8.43 -24.73 -42.83
C LYS A 459 7.27 -25.71 -42.84
N ILE A 460 6.06 -25.26 -43.25
CA ILE A 460 4.92 -26.18 -43.34
C ILE A 460 5.15 -27.22 -44.40
N SER A 461 5.65 -26.88 -45.60
CA SER A 461 6.01 -27.84 -46.64
C SER A 461 7.07 -28.87 -46.12
N ASN A 462 8.02 -28.43 -45.33
CA ASN A 462 9.08 -29.27 -44.74
C ASN A 462 8.56 -30.24 -43.66
N LEU A 463 7.37 -30.04 -43.11
CA LEU A 463 6.73 -31.04 -42.25
C LEU A 463 6.45 -32.37 -42.96
N GLN A 464 6.34 -32.33 -44.32
CA GLN A 464 6.07 -33.48 -45.20
C GLN A 464 4.88 -34.34 -44.71
N VAL A 465 3.83 -33.66 -44.18
CA VAL A 465 2.57 -34.34 -43.81
C VAL A 465 1.91 -34.84 -45.08
N GLU A 466 1.89 -36.16 -45.28
CA GLU A 466 1.42 -36.80 -46.53
C GLU A 466 -0.05 -36.43 -46.84
N HIS A 467 -0.31 -35.97 -48.05
CA HIS A 467 -1.67 -35.69 -48.55
C HIS A 467 -1.87 -36.20 -50.00
N LYS A 468 -1.95 -37.54 -50.16
CA LYS A 468 -2.07 -38.18 -51.48
C LYS A 468 -3.30 -37.80 -52.30
N TYR A 469 -4.35 -37.28 -51.64
CA TYR A 469 -5.60 -36.92 -52.24
C TYR A 469 -5.70 -35.43 -52.59
N SER A 470 -4.69 -34.65 -52.24
CA SER A 470 -4.61 -33.26 -52.63
C SER A 470 -4.26 -33.13 -54.12
N HIS A 471 -4.95 -32.22 -54.78
CA HIS A 471 -4.64 -31.85 -56.19
C HIS A 471 -3.57 -30.75 -56.28
N VAL A 472 -3.06 -30.28 -55.13
CA VAL A 472 -2.08 -29.19 -55.03
C VAL A 472 -0.65 -29.70 -54.88
N ALA A 473 -0.42 -30.60 -53.94
CA ALA A 473 0.88 -31.22 -53.66
C ALA A 473 0.68 -32.58 -52.95
N PRO A 474 1.66 -33.51 -53.00
CA PRO A 474 1.56 -34.80 -52.29
C PRO A 474 1.67 -34.69 -50.75
N TYR A 475 1.73 -33.49 -50.23
CA TYR A 475 1.80 -33.15 -48.82
C TYR A 475 0.89 -31.95 -48.52
N VAL A 476 0.60 -31.74 -47.24
CA VAL A 476 -0.21 -30.61 -46.77
C VAL A 476 0.46 -29.29 -47.12
N THR A 477 -0.30 -28.38 -47.69
CA THR A 477 0.14 -27.02 -48.03
C THR A 477 -0.85 -26.00 -47.47
N VAL A 478 -0.44 -24.72 -47.48
CA VAL A 478 -1.25 -23.61 -47.01
C VAL A 478 -1.33 -22.49 -48.05
N SER A 479 -2.45 -21.80 -48.07
CA SER A 479 -2.63 -20.56 -48.81
C SER A 479 -2.69 -19.39 -47.85
N GLN A 480 -2.08 -18.25 -48.18
CA GLN A 480 -1.93 -17.10 -47.30
C GLN A 480 -2.40 -15.82 -48.01
N GLY A 481 -3.30 -15.10 -47.39
CA GLY A 481 -3.79 -13.81 -47.83
C GLY A 481 -3.40 -12.71 -46.84
N ILE A 482 -2.68 -11.70 -47.30
CA ILE A 482 -2.06 -10.71 -46.44
C ILE A 482 -2.43 -9.30 -46.89
N PHE A 483 -2.78 -8.44 -45.93
CA PHE A 483 -2.95 -7.01 -46.14
C PHE A 483 -2.12 -6.21 -45.15
N VAL A 484 -1.33 -5.26 -45.66
CA VAL A 484 -0.47 -4.42 -44.85
C VAL A 484 -0.60 -2.95 -45.20
N LYS A 485 -0.93 -2.12 -44.23
CA LYS A 485 -1.08 -0.67 -44.40
C LYS A 485 -0.88 0.06 -43.07
N VAL A 486 -0.62 1.37 -43.13
CA VAL A 486 -0.74 2.25 -41.95
C VAL A 486 -2.24 2.53 -41.76
N PRO A 487 -2.83 2.26 -40.59
CA PRO A 487 -4.24 2.57 -40.35
C PRO A 487 -4.52 4.08 -40.44
N GLU A 488 -5.59 4.45 -41.11
CA GLU A 488 -6.07 5.83 -41.28
C GLU A 488 -7.43 6.02 -40.57
N GLY A 489 -7.81 7.27 -40.27
CA GLY A 489 -8.99 7.59 -39.46
C GLY A 489 -10.34 7.05 -39.96
N THR A 490 -10.42 6.56 -41.20
CA THR A 490 -11.62 5.92 -41.77
C THR A 490 -11.56 4.39 -41.71
N ASN A 491 -10.40 3.82 -41.37
CA ASN A 491 -10.21 2.37 -41.32
C ASN A 491 -10.65 1.78 -39.97
N ARG A 492 -11.08 0.52 -40.04
CA ARG A 492 -11.31 -0.37 -38.90
C ARG A 492 -10.48 -1.63 -39.09
N LEU A 493 -10.20 -2.35 -38.03
CA LEU A 493 -9.52 -3.65 -38.08
C LEU A 493 -10.24 -4.60 -39.07
N TRP A 494 -11.57 -4.54 -39.11
CA TRP A 494 -12.39 -5.34 -40.07
C TRP A 494 -11.99 -5.12 -41.52
N ASP A 495 -11.63 -3.89 -41.96
CA ASP A 495 -11.21 -3.59 -43.31
C ASP A 495 -9.92 -4.33 -43.68
N PHE A 496 -8.99 -4.46 -42.73
CA PHE A 496 -7.75 -5.20 -42.91
C PHE A 496 -8.01 -6.70 -43.04
N THR A 497 -8.83 -7.25 -42.14
CA THR A 497 -9.20 -8.65 -42.16
C THR A 497 -9.95 -9.00 -43.46
N TYR A 498 -10.85 -8.13 -43.89
CA TYR A 498 -11.57 -8.29 -45.14
C TYR A 498 -10.67 -8.31 -46.37
N CYS A 499 -9.68 -7.41 -46.44
CA CYS A 499 -8.70 -7.38 -47.53
C CYS A 499 -7.80 -8.62 -47.52
N ALA A 500 -7.41 -9.11 -46.36
CA ALA A 500 -6.64 -10.34 -46.21
C ALA A 500 -7.45 -11.57 -46.64
N ASP A 501 -8.73 -11.64 -46.29
CA ASP A 501 -9.65 -12.73 -46.74
C ASP A 501 -9.82 -12.74 -48.24
N PHE A 502 -10.02 -11.58 -48.87
CA PHE A 502 -10.05 -11.51 -50.33
C PHE A 502 -8.74 -11.97 -50.99
N SER A 503 -7.61 -11.57 -50.44
CA SER A 503 -6.31 -12.01 -50.94
C SER A 503 -6.17 -13.54 -50.83
N LEU A 504 -6.58 -14.14 -49.72
CA LEU A 504 -6.61 -15.58 -49.53
C LEU A 504 -7.55 -16.30 -50.51
N TYR A 505 -8.75 -15.77 -50.67
CA TYR A 505 -9.73 -16.34 -51.59
C TYR A 505 -9.20 -16.44 -53.01
N TYR A 506 -8.50 -15.40 -53.53
CA TYR A 506 -7.96 -15.41 -54.90
C TYR A 506 -6.78 -16.37 -55.05
N ILE A 507 -5.92 -16.51 -54.05
CA ILE A 507 -4.86 -17.53 -54.09
C ILE A 507 -5.46 -18.93 -54.13
N LYS A 508 -6.50 -19.21 -53.36
CA LYS A 508 -7.21 -20.51 -53.37
C LYS A 508 -7.83 -20.81 -54.71
N ARG A 509 -8.32 -19.82 -55.45
CA ARG A 509 -8.86 -20.00 -56.78
C ARG A 509 -7.82 -20.16 -57.89
N LYS A 510 -6.65 -19.57 -57.72
CA LYS A 510 -5.60 -19.57 -58.76
C LYS A 510 -4.77 -20.84 -58.73
N ASN A 511 -3.94 -20.99 -57.70
CA ASN A 511 -2.98 -22.09 -57.66
C ASN A 511 -2.89 -22.80 -56.30
N ARG A 512 -3.43 -22.23 -55.24
CA ARG A 512 -3.16 -22.65 -53.87
C ARG A 512 -1.65 -22.73 -53.56
N ASN A 513 -1.28 -23.17 -52.35
CA ASN A 513 0.11 -23.31 -51.92
C ASN A 513 0.94 -22.07 -52.24
N ASP A 514 0.41 -20.89 -52.01
CA ASP A 514 1.05 -19.61 -52.30
C ASP A 514 0.51 -18.50 -51.38
N PHE A 515 1.06 -17.31 -51.53
CA PHE A 515 0.62 -16.14 -50.74
C PHE A 515 0.46 -14.92 -51.65
N PHE A 516 -0.36 -13.98 -51.21
CA PHE A 516 -0.49 -12.66 -51.83
C PHE A 516 -0.51 -11.55 -50.78
N ILE A 517 0.39 -10.59 -50.93
CA ILE A 517 0.48 -9.40 -50.08
C ILE A 517 0.01 -8.17 -50.85
N SER A 518 -1.01 -7.53 -50.31
CA SER A 518 -1.55 -6.28 -50.83
C SER A 518 -1.39 -5.13 -49.83
N THR A 519 -1.26 -3.91 -50.32
CA THR A 519 -1.21 -2.66 -49.57
C THR A 519 -2.39 -1.75 -49.86
N THR A 520 -3.09 -2.01 -50.93
CA THR A 520 -4.28 -1.27 -51.38
C THR A 520 -5.37 -2.21 -51.90
N VAL A 521 -6.62 -1.75 -51.81
CA VAL A 521 -7.76 -2.48 -52.38
C VAL A 521 -7.61 -2.59 -53.93
N GLN A 522 -6.94 -1.63 -54.56
CA GLN A 522 -6.71 -1.66 -56.00
C GLN A 522 -5.79 -2.80 -56.44
N GLU A 523 -4.69 -3.06 -55.69
CA GLU A 523 -3.83 -4.22 -55.95
C GLU A 523 -4.59 -5.54 -55.88
N ILE A 524 -5.55 -5.67 -54.95
CA ILE A 524 -6.40 -6.85 -54.84
C ILE A 524 -7.32 -6.95 -56.08
N LYS A 525 -7.92 -5.83 -56.53
CA LYS A 525 -8.77 -5.79 -57.73
C LYS A 525 -7.99 -6.14 -58.99
N ASP A 526 -6.80 -5.58 -59.14
CA ASP A 526 -5.94 -5.85 -60.30
C ASP A 526 -5.48 -7.31 -60.34
N PHE A 527 -5.21 -7.92 -59.16
CA PHE A 527 -4.89 -9.34 -59.06
C PHE A 527 -6.10 -10.26 -59.30
N ALA A 528 -7.29 -9.81 -58.95
CA ALA A 528 -8.55 -10.54 -59.09
C ALA A 528 -9.07 -10.58 -60.53
N GLY A 529 -8.72 -9.59 -61.35
CA GLY A 529 -9.31 -9.41 -62.68
C GLY A 529 -10.78 -8.96 -62.63
N ASP A 530 -11.56 -9.18 -63.73
CA ASP A 530 -12.96 -8.75 -63.88
C ASP A 530 -13.96 -9.55 -63.00
N ASP A 531 -13.76 -9.63 -61.67
CA ASP A 531 -14.72 -10.26 -60.76
C ASP A 531 -15.79 -9.26 -60.28
N SER A 532 -17.06 -9.51 -60.63
CA SER A 532 -18.22 -8.65 -60.39
C SER A 532 -18.52 -8.35 -58.91
N ARG A 533 -17.79 -8.95 -57.96
CA ARG A 533 -17.96 -8.72 -56.51
C ARG A 533 -17.28 -7.46 -55.99
N PHE A 534 -16.49 -6.77 -56.83
CA PHE A 534 -15.92 -5.46 -56.56
C PHE A 534 -16.67 -4.30 -57.27
N ALA A 535 -17.78 -4.57 -57.91
CA ALA A 535 -18.61 -3.56 -58.59
C ALA A 535 -19.57 -2.86 -57.61
#